data_934d6d2ae85a4ec17002bd0d232ebbe5
#
_entry.id   934d6d2ae85a4ec17002bd0d232ebbe5
#
_cell.length_a   1.000
_cell.length_b   1.000
_cell.length_c   1.000
_cell.angle_alpha   90.00
_cell.angle_beta   90.00
_cell.angle_gamma   90.00
#
_symmetry.space_group_name_H-M   'P 1'
#
loop_
_entity.id
_entity.type
_entity.pdbx_description
1 polymer ?
#
loop_
_entity_poly.entity_id
_entity_poly.type
_entity_poly.pdbx_seq_one_letter_code
_entity_poly.pdbx_strand_id
1 'polypeptide(L)'
;RQPNLLEETFCPPDYPREDLFVGTDLNLYYDLKHKQWQKRPDWFAVLGVPNLYHGVDSRWSYVVWDEQVIPSIVVELLSPGTENEDLGKSVRKPQQPPGKWEVYEQILKIPYYAVFSRYTNELQVFQLIHGHYVKMPLVKQRFFLAEVKLGLGIWKGVYEGEERQWLRWYDAAGDWIPTKEENMAHARQQAELAEQQATHERQ
;
A
#
# COMPACT_ATOMS: atom_id res chain seq x y z
N ARG A 1 0.22 -10.16 -8.00
CA ARG A 1 -0.95 -9.38 -8.48
C ARG A 1 -1.46 -8.40 -7.41
N GLN A 2 -1.76 -8.84 -6.16
CA GLN A 2 -2.28 -7.92 -5.13
C GLN A 2 -1.36 -6.72 -4.85
N PRO A 3 -0.03 -6.88 -4.68
CA PRO A 3 0.86 -5.74 -4.55
C PRO A 3 0.86 -4.81 -5.77
N ASN A 4 0.74 -5.36 -6.98
CA ASN A 4 0.70 -4.56 -8.20
C ASN A 4 -0.54 -3.66 -8.26
N LEU A 5 -1.72 -4.20 -7.88
CA LEU A 5 -2.95 -3.40 -7.81
C LEU A 5 -2.82 -2.28 -6.78
N LEU A 6 -2.21 -2.56 -5.61
CA LEU A 6 -1.94 -1.53 -4.61
C LEU A 6 -1.01 -0.44 -5.15
N GLU A 7 0.08 -0.81 -5.83
CA GLU A 7 1.01 0.15 -6.41
C GLU A 7 0.36 0.98 -7.51
N GLU A 8 -0.39 0.34 -8.41
CA GLU A 8 -1.01 0.98 -9.57
C GLU A 8 -2.08 2.01 -9.17
N THR A 9 -2.82 1.72 -8.09
CA THR A 9 -3.91 2.58 -7.60
C THR A 9 -3.50 3.50 -6.43
N PHE A 10 -2.24 3.49 -5.99
CA PHE A 10 -1.73 4.40 -4.96
C PHE A 10 -1.39 5.76 -5.55
N CYS A 11 -2.34 6.68 -5.52
CA CYS A 11 -2.23 8.01 -6.10
C CYS A 11 -2.65 9.09 -5.08
N PRO A 12 -1.86 9.31 -4.00
CA PRO A 12 -2.16 10.35 -3.02
C PRO A 12 -2.13 11.75 -3.68
N PRO A 13 -3.17 12.59 -3.48
CA PRO A 13 -3.34 13.81 -4.27
C PRO A 13 -2.28 14.88 -4.01
N ASP A 14 -1.64 14.86 -2.85
CA ASP A 14 -0.64 15.88 -2.48
C ASP A 14 0.77 15.56 -2.96
N TYR A 15 0.98 14.40 -3.55
CA TYR A 15 2.31 13.94 -3.97
C TYR A 15 2.30 13.52 -5.44
N PRO A 16 3.14 14.13 -6.30
CA PRO A 16 3.32 13.66 -7.65
C PRO A 16 3.98 12.27 -7.65
N ARG A 17 3.79 11.49 -8.71
CA ARG A 17 4.28 10.10 -8.78
C ARG A 17 5.79 9.99 -8.61
N GLU A 18 6.54 10.97 -9.06
CA GLU A 18 8.00 11.06 -8.91
C GLU A 18 8.46 11.20 -7.46
N ASP A 19 7.62 11.73 -6.56
CA ASP A 19 7.90 11.90 -5.14
C ASP A 19 7.24 10.81 -4.26
N LEU A 20 6.93 9.69 -4.87
CA LEU A 20 6.37 8.51 -4.20
C LEU A 20 7.28 7.32 -4.40
N PHE A 21 7.72 6.73 -3.30
CA PHE A 21 8.38 5.44 -3.34
C PHE A 21 7.43 4.34 -2.85
N VAL A 22 7.32 3.27 -3.62
CA VAL A 22 6.59 2.05 -3.26
C VAL A 22 7.56 0.87 -3.27
N GLY A 23 7.62 0.15 -2.16
CA GLY A 23 8.38 -1.09 -2.04
C GLY A 23 7.44 -2.29 -1.98
N THR A 24 7.70 -3.28 -2.83
CA THR A 24 7.00 -4.56 -2.84
C THR A 24 8.00 -5.66 -2.59
N ASP A 25 7.76 -6.47 -1.55
CA ASP A 25 8.64 -7.59 -1.19
C ASP A 25 10.11 -7.14 -1.11
N LEU A 26 10.33 -5.93 -0.58
CA LEU A 26 11.62 -5.25 -0.51
C LEU A 26 12.13 -5.19 0.93
N ASN A 27 13.42 -5.41 1.12
CA ASN A 27 14.05 -5.32 2.43
C ASN A 27 14.01 -3.90 2.99
N LEU A 28 13.43 -3.75 4.17
CA LEU A 28 13.35 -2.53 4.96
C LEU A 28 14.33 -2.63 6.13
N TYR A 29 15.45 -1.94 6.06
CA TYR A 29 16.45 -1.85 7.12
C TYR A 29 16.11 -0.73 8.08
N TYR A 30 15.97 -1.05 9.38
CA TYR A 30 15.40 -0.14 10.36
C TYR A 30 16.30 0.20 11.55
N ASP A 31 17.43 -0.50 11.74
CA ASP A 31 18.29 -0.32 12.90
C ASP A 31 19.77 -0.13 12.50
N LEU A 32 20.28 1.08 12.67
CA LEU A 32 21.68 1.42 12.38
C LEU A 32 22.68 0.64 13.24
N LYS A 33 22.29 0.22 14.46
CA LYS A 33 23.15 -0.54 15.37
C LYS A 33 23.24 -2.01 14.97
N HIS A 34 22.20 -2.52 14.34
CA HIS A 34 22.10 -3.89 13.84
C HIS A 34 21.82 -3.87 12.35
N LYS A 35 22.82 -3.51 11.57
CA LYS A 35 22.69 -3.27 10.11
C LYS A 35 22.21 -4.46 9.29
N GLN A 36 22.28 -5.69 9.85
CA GLN A 36 21.76 -6.91 9.25
C GLN A 36 20.28 -7.16 9.58
N TRP A 37 19.68 -6.37 10.49
CA TRP A 37 18.28 -6.52 10.86
C TRP A 37 17.40 -5.79 9.86
N GLN A 38 16.47 -6.55 9.32
CA GLN A 38 15.52 -6.07 8.31
C GLN A 38 14.15 -6.68 8.51
N LYS A 39 13.15 -6.04 7.95
CA LYS A 39 11.84 -6.61 7.66
C LYS A 39 11.62 -6.60 6.16
N ARG A 40 10.75 -7.47 5.69
CA ARG A 40 10.40 -7.56 4.28
C ARG A 40 8.88 -7.47 4.17
N PRO A 41 8.33 -6.24 4.15
CA PRO A 41 6.90 -6.04 3.98
C PRO A 41 6.45 -6.53 2.61
N ASP A 42 5.23 -7.07 2.53
CA ASP A 42 4.65 -7.41 1.24
C ASP A 42 4.45 -6.18 0.36
N TRP A 43 4.10 -5.05 0.99
CA TRP A 43 3.95 -3.76 0.33
C TRP A 43 4.10 -2.60 1.34
N PHE A 44 4.76 -1.52 0.95
CA PHE A 44 4.81 -0.29 1.72
C PHE A 44 4.97 0.92 0.83
N ALA A 45 4.57 2.09 1.33
CA ALA A 45 4.73 3.36 0.62
C ALA A 45 5.39 4.42 1.50
N VAL A 46 6.20 5.23 0.85
CA VAL A 46 6.90 6.37 1.45
C VAL A 46 6.54 7.62 0.67
N LEU A 47 5.98 8.61 1.36
CA LEU A 47 5.58 9.88 0.79
C LEU A 47 6.75 10.88 0.82
N GLY A 48 6.90 11.66 -0.24
CA GLY A 48 7.94 12.69 -0.34
C GLY A 48 9.35 12.13 -0.59
N VAL A 49 9.45 10.90 -1.07
CA VAL A 49 10.72 10.26 -1.45
C VAL A 49 10.67 9.93 -2.93
N PRO A 50 11.68 10.35 -3.72
CA PRO A 50 11.74 10.04 -5.14
C PRO A 50 11.71 8.55 -5.41
N ASN A 51 11.02 8.13 -6.47
CA ASN A 51 10.96 6.73 -6.87
C ASN A 51 12.35 6.12 -7.13
N LEU A 52 13.25 6.89 -7.70
CA LEU A 52 14.64 6.48 -7.91
C LEU A 52 15.55 6.92 -6.76
N TYR A 53 16.44 6.05 -6.32
CA TYR A 53 17.48 6.37 -5.35
C TYR A 53 18.43 7.41 -5.94
N HIS A 54 18.60 8.55 -5.24
CA HIS A 54 19.33 9.72 -5.73
C HIS A 54 18.91 10.19 -7.14
N GLY A 55 17.69 9.86 -7.59
CA GLY A 55 17.20 10.21 -8.91
C GLY A 55 17.83 9.44 -10.09
N VAL A 56 18.60 8.39 -9.83
CA VAL A 56 19.43 7.71 -10.83
C VAL A 56 19.12 6.22 -10.95
N ASP A 57 18.93 5.51 -9.83
CA ASP A 57 18.88 4.04 -9.83
C ASP A 57 17.70 3.50 -9.04
N SER A 58 17.34 2.26 -9.32
CA SER A 58 16.31 1.52 -8.57
C SER A 58 16.84 1.14 -7.19
N ARG A 59 15.97 1.17 -6.17
CA ARG A 59 16.32 0.69 -4.83
C ARG A 59 16.28 -0.84 -4.77
N TRP A 60 17.36 -1.42 -4.29
CA TRP A 60 17.46 -2.86 -3.97
C TRP A 60 17.02 -3.16 -2.52
N SER A 61 16.91 -2.11 -1.71
CA SER A 61 16.44 -2.12 -0.34
C SER A 61 16.06 -0.71 0.08
N TYR A 62 15.27 -0.57 1.13
CA TYR A 62 14.97 0.71 1.74
C TYR A 62 15.69 0.82 3.08
N VAL A 63 16.60 1.77 3.22
CA VAL A 63 17.45 1.95 4.39
C VAL A 63 17.01 3.21 5.13
N VAL A 64 16.23 3.03 6.21
CA VAL A 64 15.55 4.15 6.89
C VAL A 64 16.53 5.20 7.43
N TRP A 65 17.68 4.79 7.95
CA TRP A 65 18.66 5.76 8.48
C TRP A 65 19.42 6.52 7.39
N ASP A 66 19.45 6.04 6.16
CA ASP A 66 20.03 6.71 5.01
C ASP A 66 19.02 7.66 4.35
N GLU A 67 17.82 7.18 4.12
CA GLU A 67 16.73 7.96 3.52
C GLU A 67 16.14 9.01 4.48
N GLN A 68 16.24 8.78 5.80
CA GLN A 68 15.71 9.63 6.88
C GLN A 68 14.18 9.85 6.84
N VAL A 69 13.47 9.06 6.07
CA VAL A 69 12.01 9.08 5.95
C VAL A 69 11.49 7.66 6.21
N ILE A 70 10.50 7.56 7.08
CA ILE A 70 9.82 6.29 7.38
C ILE A 70 8.68 6.03 6.41
N PRO A 71 8.29 4.77 6.19
CA PRO A 71 7.05 4.47 5.48
C PRO A 71 5.83 5.13 6.11
N SER A 72 4.93 5.63 5.29
CA SER A 72 3.65 6.20 5.74
C SER A 72 2.62 5.11 6.03
N ILE A 73 2.73 4.00 5.32
CA ILE A 73 1.90 2.81 5.50
C ILE A 73 2.67 1.55 5.11
N VAL A 74 2.40 0.47 5.84
CA VAL A 74 2.79 -0.90 5.50
C VAL A 74 1.55 -1.75 5.35
N VAL A 75 1.54 -2.62 4.34
CA VAL A 75 0.49 -3.62 4.11
C VAL A 75 1.12 -5.01 4.10
N GLU A 76 0.59 -5.90 4.93
CA GLU A 76 0.95 -7.32 4.95
C GLU A 76 -0.20 -8.16 4.40
N LEU A 77 0.15 -9.12 3.57
CA LEU A 77 -0.77 -10.05 2.94
C LEU A 77 -0.64 -11.41 3.63
N LEU A 78 -1.56 -11.69 4.54
CA LEU A 78 -1.50 -12.90 5.35
C LEU A 78 -1.41 -14.18 4.52
N SER A 79 -0.43 -14.98 4.87
CA SER A 79 -0.27 -16.35 4.40
C SER A 79 -0.44 -17.32 5.56
N PRO A 80 -0.88 -18.57 5.32
CA PRO A 80 -0.96 -19.58 6.37
C PRO A 80 0.39 -19.72 7.09
N GLY A 81 0.39 -19.50 8.41
CA GLY A 81 1.58 -19.61 9.27
C GLY A 81 2.29 -18.29 9.58
N THR A 82 1.95 -17.17 8.95
CA THR A 82 2.56 -15.84 9.25
C THR A 82 1.67 -14.96 10.11
N GLU A 83 0.40 -15.30 10.32
CA GLU A 83 -0.59 -14.47 11.02
C GLU A 83 -0.14 -14.02 12.41
N ASN A 84 0.58 -14.89 13.13
CA ASN A 84 1.01 -14.56 14.49
C ASN A 84 2.08 -13.46 14.52
N GLU A 85 2.99 -13.44 13.54
CA GLU A 85 4.00 -12.39 13.44
C GLU A 85 3.36 -11.08 12.95
N ASP A 86 2.53 -11.16 11.91
CA ASP A 86 1.90 -9.99 11.30
C ASP A 86 0.88 -9.32 12.23
N LEU A 87 0.24 -10.08 13.14
CA LEU A 87 -0.72 -9.57 14.12
C LEU A 87 -0.13 -9.32 15.51
N GLY A 88 1.20 -9.38 15.66
CA GLY A 88 1.88 -9.08 16.93
C GLY A 88 1.67 -10.13 18.03
N LYS A 89 1.29 -11.35 17.67
CA LYS A 89 1.04 -12.45 18.62
C LYS A 89 2.26 -13.34 18.85
N SER A 90 3.34 -13.12 18.11
CA SER A 90 4.59 -13.90 18.25
C SER A 90 5.37 -13.46 19.48
N VAL A 91 5.85 -14.43 20.24
CA VAL A 91 6.71 -14.19 21.40
C VAL A 91 8.17 -14.11 20.93
N ARG A 92 8.81 -12.98 21.19
CA ARG A 92 10.24 -12.79 20.89
C ARG A 92 11.10 -13.64 21.81
N LYS A 93 12.07 -14.35 21.23
CA LYS A 93 13.15 -14.98 22.00
C LYS A 93 14.29 -13.98 22.26
N PRO A 94 15.02 -14.11 23.39
CA PRO A 94 16.19 -13.27 23.64
C PRO A 94 17.17 -13.32 22.48
N GLN A 95 17.79 -12.17 22.14
CA GLN A 95 18.78 -12.01 21.06
C GLN A 95 18.27 -12.19 19.63
N GLN A 96 16.99 -12.41 19.41
CA GLN A 96 16.39 -12.39 18.06
C GLN A 96 16.00 -10.96 17.65
N PRO A 97 15.99 -10.67 16.34
CA PRO A 97 15.43 -9.41 15.84
C PRO A 97 13.98 -9.22 16.31
N PRO A 98 13.56 -7.98 16.58
CA PRO A 98 12.15 -7.68 16.88
C PRO A 98 11.20 -8.21 15.81
N GLY A 99 9.98 -8.59 16.18
CA GLY A 99 8.92 -8.98 15.23
C GLY A 99 8.45 -7.80 14.38
N LYS A 100 7.72 -8.06 13.30
CA LYS A 100 7.19 -7.02 12.39
C LYS A 100 6.40 -5.96 13.15
N TRP A 101 5.46 -6.38 14.01
CA TRP A 101 4.65 -5.49 14.83
C TRP A 101 5.50 -4.53 15.68
N GLU A 102 6.48 -5.06 16.43
CA GLU A 102 7.37 -4.25 17.27
C GLU A 102 8.18 -3.25 16.44
N VAL A 103 8.68 -3.69 15.27
CA VAL A 103 9.42 -2.80 14.36
C VAL A 103 8.55 -1.67 13.85
N TYR A 104 7.34 -1.98 13.37
CA TYR A 104 6.47 -0.97 12.76
C TYR A 104 5.87 -0.03 13.79
N GLU A 105 5.42 -0.55 14.95
CA GLU A 105 4.79 0.24 16.01
C GLU A 105 5.79 1.03 16.84
N GLN A 106 6.82 0.35 17.38
CA GLN A 106 7.67 0.93 18.43
C GLN A 106 8.95 1.56 17.89
N ILE A 107 9.58 0.95 16.89
CA ILE A 107 10.88 1.38 16.38
C ILE A 107 10.69 2.43 15.29
N LEU A 108 9.97 2.12 14.23
CA LEU A 108 9.75 3.01 13.11
C LEU A 108 8.58 3.97 13.33
N LYS A 109 7.62 3.59 14.16
CA LYS A 109 6.40 4.38 14.44
C LYS A 109 5.64 4.71 13.16
N ILE A 110 5.43 3.69 12.31
CA ILE A 110 4.73 3.83 11.04
C ILE A 110 3.26 4.20 11.31
N PRO A 111 2.75 5.29 10.70
CA PRO A 111 1.41 5.81 11.02
C PRO A 111 0.29 4.81 10.78
N TYR A 112 0.37 4.05 9.70
CA TYR A 112 -0.67 3.09 9.30
C TYR A 112 -0.10 1.72 9.03
N TYR A 113 -0.79 0.71 9.53
CA TYR A 113 -0.48 -0.69 9.29
C TYR A 113 -1.75 -1.43 8.88
N ALA A 114 -1.76 -2.07 7.74
CA ALA A 114 -2.88 -2.84 7.23
C ALA A 114 -2.50 -4.30 7.05
N VAL A 115 -3.42 -5.19 7.41
CA VAL A 115 -3.25 -6.64 7.27
C VAL A 115 -4.45 -7.20 6.51
N PHE A 116 -4.22 -7.90 5.41
CA PHE A 116 -5.26 -8.46 4.57
C PHE A 116 -5.07 -9.96 4.35
N SER A 117 -6.13 -10.72 4.62
CA SER A 117 -6.19 -12.15 4.32
C SER A 117 -7.00 -12.40 3.04
N ARG A 118 -6.34 -12.85 1.98
CA ARG A 118 -7.02 -13.27 0.75
C ARG A 118 -7.86 -14.54 0.93
N TYR A 119 -7.65 -15.29 2.02
CA TYR A 119 -8.35 -16.55 2.29
C TYR A 119 -9.68 -16.31 2.98
N THR A 120 -9.73 -15.35 3.90
CA THR A 120 -10.95 -14.96 4.62
C THR A 120 -11.57 -13.69 4.09
N ASN A 121 -10.87 -12.96 3.20
CA ASN A 121 -11.21 -11.62 2.73
C ASN A 121 -11.36 -10.61 3.89
N GLU A 122 -10.60 -10.81 4.96
CA GLU A 122 -10.62 -9.92 6.12
C GLU A 122 -9.53 -8.87 5.98
N LEU A 123 -9.93 -7.61 6.11
CA LEU A 123 -9.04 -6.46 6.23
C LEU A 123 -9.03 -5.97 7.67
N GLN A 124 -7.85 -5.75 8.22
CA GLN A 124 -7.65 -5.06 9.49
C GLN A 124 -6.72 -3.85 9.24
N VAL A 125 -7.13 -2.70 9.72
CA VAL A 125 -6.32 -1.47 9.64
C VAL A 125 -6.03 -1.00 11.04
N PHE A 126 -4.77 -0.68 11.28
CA PHE A 126 -4.28 -0.14 12.54
C PHE A 126 -3.69 1.24 12.29
N GLN A 127 -4.02 2.19 13.17
CA GLN A 127 -3.44 3.53 13.17
C GLN A 127 -2.61 3.71 14.43
N LEU A 128 -1.45 4.34 14.30
CA LEU A 128 -0.60 4.66 15.43
C LEU A 128 -1.19 5.85 16.19
N ILE A 129 -1.71 5.59 17.40
CA ILE A 129 -2.31 6.58 18.27
C ILE A 129 -1.59 6.54 19.61
N HIS A 130 -1.00 7.68 20.03
CA HIS A 130 -0.21 7.78 21.26
C HIS A 130 0.88 6.70 21.40
N GLY A 131 1.50 6.33 20.29
CA GLY A 131 2.60 5.37 20.26
C GLY A 131 2.21 3.90 20.22
N HIS A 132 0.91 3.59 20.07
CA HIS A 132 0.42 2.22 19.97
C HIS A 132 -0.55 2.05 18.79
N TYR A 133 -0.53 0.87 18.18
CA TYR A 133 -1.47 0.54 17.13
C TYR A 133 -2.87 0.27 17.71
N VAL A 134 -3.82 1.06 17.27
CA VAL A 134 -5.24 0.90 17.58
C VAL A 134 -5.94 0.37 16.33
N LYS A 135 -6.66 -0.76 16.47
CA LYS A 135 -7.48 -1.29 15.38
C LYS A 135 -8.61 -0.34 15.08
N MET A 136 -8.68 0.09 13.82
CA MET A 136 -9.67 1.05 13.37
C MET A 136 -10.96 0.36 12.91
N PRO A 137 -12.14 0.95 13.21
CA PRO A 137 -13.39 0.44 12.69
C PRO A 137 -13.47 0.68 11.18
N LEU A 138 -13.91 -0.35 10.43
CA LEU A 138 -14.11 -0.25 9.00
C LEU A 138 -15.60 0.02 8.70
N VAL A 139 -15.88 0.94 7.79
CA VAL A 139 -17.21 1.20 7.27
C VAL A 139 -17.33 0.57 5.88
N LYS A 140 -18.21 -0.42 5.71
CA LYS A 140 -18.33 -1.18 4.45
C LYS A 140 -16.99 -1.74 3.95
N GLN A 141 -16.20 -2.28 4.88
CA GLN A 141 -14.85 -2.81 4.63
C GLN A 141 -13.87 -1.78 4.03
N ARG A 142 -14.02 -0.50 4.40
CA ARG A 142 -13.21 0.63 3.95
C ARG A 142 -12.73 1.46 5.14
N PHE A 143 -11.52 2.02 5.02
CA PHE A 143 -10.96 2.97 5.96
C PHE A 143 -10.22 4.09 5.22
N PHE A 144 -10.46 5.34 5.60
CA PHE A 144 -9.81 6.50 4.99
C PHE A 144 -8.61 6.94 5.83
N LEU A 145 -7.44 7.01 5.19
CA LEU A 145 -6.18 7.43 5.80
C LEU A 145 -6.01 8.93 5.60
N ALA A 146 -6.28 9.72 6.64
CA ALA A 146 -6.35 11.18 6.52
C ALA A 146 -5.04 11.83 6.06
N GLU A 147 -3.89 11.37 6.56
CA GLU A 147 -2.58 11.93 6.21
C GLU A 147 -2.15 11.57 4.78
N VAL A 148 -2.63 10.45 4.26
CA VAL A 148 -2.37 10.00 2.88
C VAL A 148 -3.41 10.59 1.92
N LYS A 149 -4.57 10.99 2.45
CA LYS A 149 -5.75 11.43 1.69
C LYS A 149 -6.27 10.39 0.70
N LEU A 150 -6.09 9.12 1.04
CA LEU A 150 -6.63 7.97 0.31
C LEU A 150 -7.34 7.04 1.27
N GLY A 151 -8.32 6.32 0.74
CA GLY A 151 -8.93 5.21 1.45
C GLY A 151 -8.43 3.86 0.94
N LEU A 152 -8.34 2.91 1.85
CA LEU A 152 -8.04 1.51 1.56
C LEU A 152 -9.26 0.65 1.84
N GLY A 153 -9.60 -0.25 0.94
CA GLY A 153 -10.78 -1.09 1.13
C GLY A 153 -10.80 -2.33 0.26
N ILE A 154 -11.80 -3.18 0.50
CA ILE A 154 -12.01 -4.40 -0.27
C ILE A 154 -12.91 -4.10 -1.46
N TRP A 155 -12.38 -4.36 -2.64
CA TRP A 155 -13.07 -4.23 -3.92
C TRP A 155 -13.28 -5.60 -4.54
N LYS A 156 -14.49 -5.89 -4.99
CA LYS A 156 -14.78 -7.09 -5.76
C LYS A 156 -14.76 -6.79 -7.24
N GLY A 157 -13.92 -7.46 -7.99
CA GLY A 157 -13.79 -7.25 -9.44
C GLY A 157 -12.76 -8.14 -10.08
N VAL A 158 -12.54 -7.91 -11.37
CA VAL A 158 -11.54 -8.63 -12.18
C VAL A 158 -10.29 -7.79 -12.28
N TYR A 159 -9.15 -8.33 -11.90
CA TYR A 159 -7.84 -7.73 -12.10
C TYR A 159 -6.87 -8.78 -12.65
N GLU A 160 -6.17 -8.45 -13.75
CA GLU A 160 -5.30 -9.37 -14.47
C GLU A 160 -5.96 -10.74 -14.75
N GLY A 161 -7.25 -10.72 -15.16
CA GLY A 161 -8.02 -11.91 -15.52
C GLY A 161 -8.51 -12.75 -14.35
N GLU A 162 -8.32 -12.33 -13.10
CA GLU A 162 -8.75 -13.05 -11.91
C GLU A 162 -9.88 -12.29 -11.20
N GLU A 163 -11.08 -12.90 -11.09
CA GLU A 163 -12.19 -12.32 -10.32
C GLU A 163 -12.11 -12.74 -8.86
N ARG A 164 -11.99 -11.76 -7.97
CA ARG A 164 -11.98 -11.98 -6.52
C ARG A 164 -12.19 -10.70 -5.73
N GLN A 165 -12.09 -10.79 -4.42
CA GLN A 165 -11.97 -9.62 -3.54
C GLN A 165 -10.50 -9.20 -3.46
N TRP A 166 -10.26 -7.92 -3.77
CA TRP A 166 -8.95 -7.29 -3.81
C TRP A 166 -8.87 -6.17 -2.82
N LEU A 167 -7.70 -5.91 -2.28
CA LEU A 167 -7.40 -4.69 -1.57
C LEU A 167 -7.05 -3.61 -2.59
N ARG A 168 -7.76 -2.46 -2.55
CA ARG A 168 -7.62 -1.39 -3.53
C ARG A 168 -7.78 -0.01 -2.89
N TRP A 169 -7.14 0.98 -3.47
CA TRP A 169 -7.25 2.36 -3.03
C TRP A 169 -8.49 3.05 -3.65
N TYR A 170 -9.06 3.98 -2.87
CA TYR A 170 -10.13 4.87 -3.31
C TYR A 170 -9.84 6.31 -2.87
N ASP A 171 -10.41 7.29 -3.57
CA ASP A 171 -10.22 8.71 -3.32
C ASP A 171 -11.13 9.27 -2.21
N ALA A 172 -11.02 10.58 -1.96
CA ALA A 172 -11.82 11.25 -0.93
C ALA A 172 -13.33 11.31 -1.25
N ALA A 173 -13.73 11.14 -2.52
CA ALA A 173 -15.13 11.01 -2.92
C ALA A 173 -15.70 9.61 -2.68
N GLY A 174 -14.84 8.64 -2.40
CA GLY A 174 -15.19 7.25 -2.21
C GLY A 174 -15.12 6.42 -3.49
N ASP A 175 -14.61 6.97 -4.57
CA ASP A 175 -14.48 6.31 -5.85
C ASP A 175 -13.17 5.51 -5.92
N TRP A 176 -13.22 4.29 -6.44
CA TRP A 176 -12.05 3.47 -6.64
C TRP A 176 -11.11 4.12 -7.65
N ILE A 177 -9.84 4.27 -7.29
CA ILE A 177 -8.83 4.80 -8.21
C ILE A 177 -8.66 3.81 -9.36
N PRO A 178 -8.85 4.25 -10.61
CA PRO A 178 -8.83 3.36 -11.76
C PRO A 178 -7.42 2.82 -12.04
N THR A 179 -7.37 1.58 -12.52
CA THR A 179 -6.16 0.98 -13.07
C THR A 179 -5.81 1.60 -14.43
N LYS A 180 -4.60 1.34 -14.91
CA LYS A 180 -4.18 1.78 -16.25
C LYS A 180 -5.08 1.18 -17.34
N GLU A 181 -5.47 -0.09 -17.18
CA GLU A 181 -6.35 -0.77 -18.13
C GLU A 181 -7.75 -0.15 -18.14
N GLU A 182 -8.32 0.15 -16.97
CA GLU A 182 -9.61 0.85 -16.85
C GLU A 182 -9.56 2.26 -17.46
N ASN A 183 -8.48 3.01 -17.21
CA ASN A 183 -8.27 4.32 -17.82
C ASN A 183 -8.16 4.25 -19.35
N MET A 184 -7.44 3.26 -19.87
CA MET A 184 -7.32 3.06 -21.31
C MET A 184 -8.65 2.65 -21.94
N ALA A 185 -9.44 1.79 -21.30
CA ALA A 185 -10.76 1.41 -21.76
C ALA A 185 -11.72 2.63 -21.81
N HIS A 186 -11.69 3.44 -20.76
CA HIS A 186 -12.48 4.70 -20.70
C HIS A 186 -12.11 5.68 -21.81
N ALA A 187 -10.80 5.88 -22.03
CA ALA A 187 -10.33 6.78 -23.10
C ALA A 187 -10.74 6.29 -24.50
N ARG A 188 -10.67 4.97 -24.76
CA ARG A 188 -11.12 4.38 -26.02
C ARG A 188 -12.62 4.59 -26.22
N GLN A 189 -13.43 4.31 -25.20
CA GLN A 189 -14.88 4.52 -25.26
C GLN A 189 -15.25 5.97 -25.56
N GLN A 190 -14.58 6.93 -24.91
CA GLN A 190 -14.80 8.36 -25.15
C GLN A 190 -14.42 8.76 -26.58
N ALA A 191 -13.31 8.25 -27.12
CA ALA A 191 -12.88 8.50 -28.48
C ALA A 191 -13.91 7.95 -29.50
N GLU A 192 -14.40 6.74 -29.32
CA GLU A 192 -15.42 6.13 -30.18
C GLU A 192 -16.73 6.92 -30.18
N LEU A 193 -17.18 7.37 -28.99
CA LEU A 193 -18.39 8.20 -28.87
C LEU A 193 -18.22 9.55 -29.58
N ALA A 194 -17.07 10.20 -29.44
CA ALA A 194 -16.77 11.45 -30.11
C ALA A 194 -16.74 11.30 -31.65
N GLU A 195 -16.19 10.21 -32.16
CA GLU A 195 -16.17 9.91 -33.59
C GLU A 195 -17.57 9.66 -34.15
N GLN A 196 -18.41 8.92 -33.41
CA GLN A 196 -19.83 8.70 -33.79
C GLN A 196 -20.63 10.02 -33.85
N GLN A 197 -20.41 10.89 -32.84
CA GLN A 197 -21.09 12.22 -32.83
C GLN A 197 -20.66 13.09 -34.03
N ALA A 198 -19.36 13.17 -34.28
CA ALA A 198 -18.83 13.93 -35.42
C ALA A 198 -19.29 13.38 -36.77
N THR A 199 -19.51 12.06 -36.88
CA THR A 199 -20.05 11.46 -38.11
C THR A 199 -21.54 11.79 -38.30
N HIS A 200 -22.31 11.82 -37.21
CA HIS A 200 -23.74 12.14 -37.24
C HIS A 200 -23.96 13.60 -37.58
N GLU A 201 -23.15 14.54 -37.11
CA GLU A 201 -23.26 15.98 -37.42
C GLU A 201 -22.88 16.33 -38.87
N ARG A 202 -22.20 15.44 -39.60
CA ARG A 202 -21.82 15.64 -41.01
C ARG A 202 -22.85 15.11 -42.03
N GLN A 203 -23.88 14.42 -41.55
CA GLN A 203 -25.01 13.91 -42.37
C GLN A 203 -26.19 14.85 -42.33
#